data_560517620a5b114b3deaec66cffc346b
#
_entry.id   560517620a5b114b3deaec66cffc346b
#
_cell.length_a   1.000
_cell.length_b   1.000
_cell.length_c   1.000
_cell.angle_alpha   90.00
_cell.angle_beta   90.00
_cell.angle_gamma   90.00
#
_symmetry.space_group_name_H-M   'P 1'
#
loop_
_entity.id
_entity.type
_entity.pdbx_description
1 polymer ?
#
loop_
_entity_poly.entity_id
_entity_poly.type
_entity_poly.pdbx_seq_one_letter_code
_entity_poly.pdbx_strand_id
1 'polypeptide(L)'
;MKNKIFLCIIGIFVSCSTFAQAAFFTKNDHIQSWYIQLDNFSGWDRIANNTDFQDILKQNKTTFDQLNKSDFHFIDFDRNGIIDILFQGNINGSEYVLIWHNNRTDYYLVVQEKGHIYQSNLCQNEQALIFSVWQNACCGRNICVNTQYDCICTNNTSFFYTASKSLIYRGTFLPGKLISRPTAFHLDGIGYLRTQPYVDDSKKNGSNYAWLGNTLGMYAPNATGTIYAETQDEKGNFWYFVRMNNTSNTLIHSDRFVHQNEISDANQCFYYGWIKESEVVLDN
;
A
#
# COMPACT_ATOMS: atom_id res chain seq x y z
N MET A 1 6.69 -13.52 -39.51
CA MET A 1 7.32 -12.46 -38.69
C MET A 1 6.33 -11.78 -37.73
N LYS A 2 5.28 -12.45 -37.20
CA LYS A 2 4.29 -11.83 -36.27
C LYS A 2 4.36 -12.30 -34.81
N ASN A 3 5.25 -13.26 -34.47
CA ASN A 3 5.25 -13.86 -33.13
C ASN A 3 6.36 -13.39 -32.17
N LYS A 4 7.22 -12.43 -32.57
CA LYS A 4 8.28 -11.94 -31.71
C LYS A 4 7.94 -10.70 -30.90
N ILE A 5 6.88 -9.96 -31.30
CA ILE A 5 6.49 -8.70 -30.63
C ILE A 5 5.67 -8.96 -29.36
N PHE A 6 4.93 -10.07 -29.30
CA PHE A 6 4.06 -10.39 -28.15
C PHE A 6 4.84 -10.84 -26.90
N LEU A 7 6.02 -11.45 -27.06
CA LEU A 7 6.83 -11.90 -25.94
C LEU A 7 7.55 -10.76 -25.21
N CYS A 8 7.85 -9.67 -25.91
CA CYS A 8 8.50 -8.48 -25.30
C CYS A 8 7.56 -7.69 -24.39
N ILE A 9 6.26 -7.63 -24.71
CA ILE A 9 5.28 -6.84 -23.93
C ILE A 9 4.98 -7.51 -22.60
N ILE A 10 4.90 -8.85 -22.55
CA ILE A 10 4.66 -9.60 -21.32
C ILE A 10 5.88 -9.52 -20.37
N GLY A 11 7.09 -9.51 -20.90
CA GLY A 11 8.32 -9.37 -20.11
C GLY A 11 8.47 -8.00 -19.43
N ILE A 12 7.94 -6.94 -20.04
CA ILE A 12 8.03 -5.57 -19.51
C ILE A 12 7.05 -5.33 -18.35
N PHE A 13 5.85 -5.90 -18.42
CA PHE A 13 4.86 -5.78 -17.33
C PHE A 13 5.29 -6.49 -16.05
N VAL A 14 5.99 -7.64 -16.14
CA VAL A 14 6.48 -8.39 -14.98
C VAL A 14 7.64 -7.64 -14.29
N SER A 15 8.45 -6.89 -15.04
CA SER A 15 9.58 -6.16 -14.44
C SER A 15 9.17 -4.89 -13.69
N CYS A 16 8.12 -4.17 -14.10
CA CYS A 16 7.64 -2.99 -13.39
C CYS A 16 7.03 -3.33 -12.02
N SER A 17 6.28 -4.42 -11.93
CA SER A 17 5.66 -4.82 -10.66
C SER A 17 6.68 -5.26 -9.61
N THR A 18 7.82 -5.83 -10.01
CA THR A 18 8.86 -6.28 -9.07
C THR A 18 9.67 -5.12 -8.48
N PHE A 19 9.92 -4.05 -9.22
CA PHE A 19 10.63 -2.88 -8.69
C PHE A 19 9.76 -2.06 -7.72
N ALA A 20 8.49 -1.89 -8.00
CA ALA A 20 7.56 -1.21 -7.10
C ALA A 20 7.40 -1.94 -5.76
N GLN A 21 7.42 -3.27 -5.78
CA GLN A 21 7.28 -4.08 -4.58
C GLN A 21 8.54 -4.12 -3.71
N ALA A 22 9.73 -4.06 -4.30
CA ALA A 22 10.99 -3.99 -3.56
C ALA A 22 11.15 -2.66 -2.80
N ALA A 23 10.56 -1.58 -3.30
CA ALA A 23 10.58 -0.27 -2.66
C ALA A 23 9.69 -0.18 -1.40
N PHE A 24 8.77 -1.13 -1.20
CA PHE A 24 7.74 -1.10 -0.15
C PHE A 24 8.29 -1.00 1.28
N PHE A 25 9.49 -1.50 1.54
CA PHE A 25 10.09 -1.52 2.88
C PHE A 25 11.16 -0.45 3.10
N THR A 26 11.46 0.35 2.10
CA THR A 26 12.44 1.44 2.21
C THR A 26 11.75 2.78 2.02
N LYS A 27 11.77 3.63 3.05
CA LYS A 27 11.26 5.00 2.92
C LYS A 27 12.01 5.73 1.81
N ASN A 28 11.27 6.33 0.89
CA ASN A 28 11.82 7.05 -0.23
C ASN A 28 11.06 8.36 -0.45
N ASP A 29 11.68 9.48 -0.10
CA ASP A 29 11.07 10.83 -0.10
C ASP A 29 11.17 11.54 -1.46
N HIS A 30 11.31 10.82 -2.58
CA HIS A 30 11.55 11.43 -3.89
C HIS A 30 10.38 12.26 -4.46
N ILE A 31 9.19 12.20 -3.87
CA ILE A 31 8.05 12.98 -4.38
C ILE A 31 8.32 14.47 -4.41
N GLN A 32 9.15 14.99 -3.50
CA GLN A 32 9.50 16.41 -3.46
C GLN A 32 10.24 16.88 -4.72
N SER A 33 10.96 15.98 -5.40
CA SER A 33 11.65 16.31 -6.65
C SER A 33 10.69 16.58 -7.83
N TRP A 34 9.42 16.28 -7.66
CA TRP A 34 8.38 16.48 -8.68
C TRP A 34 7.56 17.75 -8.45
N TYR A 35 7.75 18.42 -7.31
CA TYR A 35 6.99 19.62 -7.01
C TYR A 35 7.35 20.75 -7.97
N ILE A 36 6.30 21.34 -8.55
CA ILE A 36 6.40 22.49 -9.43
C ILE A 36 6.21 23.74 -8.56
N GLN A 37 7.15 24.66 -8.64
CA GLN A 37 7.03 25.95 -7.95
C GLN A 37 6.09 26.87 -8.74
N LEU A 38 5.06 27.36 -8.12
CA LEU A 38 4.15 28.35 -8.69
C LEU A 38 4.09 29.57 -7.78
N ASP A 39 4.52 30.71 -8.31
CA ASP A 39 4.51 31.98 -7.56
C ASP A 39 3.08 32.47 -7.28
N ASN A 40 2.16 32.23 -8.20
CA ASN A 40 0.76 32.66 -8.11
C ASN A 40 -0.16 31.55 -8.60
N PHE A 41 -0.92 30.95 -7.71
CA PHE A 41 -1.95 30.00 -8.06
C PHE A 41 -3.35 30.62 -7.90
N SER A 42 -4.08 30.72 -8.99
CA SER A 42 -5.43 31.34 -9.04
C SER A 42 -6.57 30.33 -8.83
N GLY A 43 -6.26 29.05 -8.63
CA GLY A 43 -7.25 27.97 -8.52
C GLY A 43 -7.75 27.68 -7.10
N TRP A 44 -7.37 28.46 -6.08
CA TRP A 44 -7.72 28.19 -4.68
C TRP A 44 -9.24 28.11 -4.46
N ASP A 45 -10.01 28.99 -5.07
CA ASP A 45 -11.47 28.99 -4.93
C ASP A 45 -12.10 27.72 -5.51
N ARG A 46 -11.56 27.18 -6.59
CA ARG A 46 -12.04 25.92 -7.19
C ARG A 46 -11.75 24.73 -6.29
N ILE A 47 -10.58 24.69 -5.65
CA ILE A 47 -10.25 23.66 -4.68
C ILE A 47 -11.09 23.81 -3.42
N ALA A 48 -11.17 25.03 -2.87
CA ALA A 48 -11.96 25.31 -1.68
C ALA A 48 -13.44 24.95 -1.85
N ASN A 49 -14.00 25.13 -3.05
CA ASN A 49 -15.41 24.82 -3.36
C ASN A 49 -15.63 23.43 -3.98
N ASN A 50 -14.57 22.59 -4.07
CA ASN A 50 -14.73 21.22 -4.53
C ASN A 50 -15.62 20.43 -3.57
N THR A 51 -16.70 19.82 -4.08
CA THR A 51 -17.73 19.16 -3.26
C THR A 51 -17.17 18.06 -2.39
N ASP A 52 -16.34 17.17 -2.96
CA ASP A 52 -15.76 16.05 -2.23
C ASP A 52 -14.83 16.54 -1.11
N PHE A 53 -14.08 17.62 -1.38
CA PHE A 53 -13.23 18.23 -0.38
C PHE A 53 -14.03 18.93 0.74
N GLN A 54 -15.09 19.61 0.42
CA GLN A 54 -15.99 20.20 1.42
C GLN A 54 -16.59 19.13 2.35
N ASP A 55 -16.94 17.97 1.82
CA ASP A 55 -17.43 16.85 2.64
C ASP A 55 -16.33 16.31 3.59
N ILE A 56 -15.09 16.21 3.13
CA ILE A 56 -13.95 15.85 4.00
C ILE A 56 -13.79 16.90 5.10
N LEU A 57 -13.78 18.17 4.78
CA LEU A 57 -13.61 19.25 5.76
C LEU A 57 -14.74 19.25 6.79
N LYS A 58 -16.00 19.11 6.35
CA LYS A 58 -17.17 19.02 7.23
C LYS A 58 -17.10 17.82 8.17
N GLN A 59 -16.76 16.63 7.66
CA GLN A 59 -16.58 15.43 8.47
C GLN A 59 -15.50 15.61 9.55
N ASN A 60 -14.46 16.38 9.25
CA ASN A 60 -13.37 16.69 10.17
C ASN A 60 -13.59 17.99 10.97
N LYS A 61 -14.77 18.63 10.86
CA LYS A 61 -15.12 19.86 11.60
C LYS A 61 -14.09 20.97 11.42
N THR A 62 -13.62 21.18 10.20
CA THR A 62 -12.64 22.21 9.83
C THR A 62 -13.07 22.95 8.58
N THR A 63 -12.37 24.05 8.24
CA THR A 63 -12.60 24.86 7.05
C THR A 63 -11.33 24.98 6.23
N PHE A 64 -11.46 25.35 4.95
CA PHE A 64 -10.31 25.53 4.07
C PHE A 64 -9.28 26.55 4.60
N ASP A 65 -9.75 27.65 5.19
CA ASP A 65 -8.89 28.71 5.71
C ASP A 65 -8.05 28.29 6.94
N GLN A 66 -8.43 27.18 7.58
CA GLN A 66 -7.69 26.61 8.71
C GLN A 66 -6.56 25.68 8.25
N LEU A 67 -6.48 25.35 6.98
CA LEU A 67 -5.44 24.49 6.43
C LEU A 67 -4.18 25.29 6.12
N ASN A 68 -3.04 24.62 6.27
CA ASN A 68 -1.77 25.21 5.88
C ASN A 68 -1.59 25.12 4.36
N LYS A 69 -1.50 26.27 3.69
CA LYS A 69 -1.30 26.31 2.23
C LYS A 69 0.01 25.68 1.78
N SER A 70 1.02 25.59 2.65
CA SER A 70 2.30 24.90 2.33
C SER A 70 2.15 23.38 2.21
N ASP A 71 1.02 22.81 2.66
CA ASP A 71 0.74 21.38 2.53
C ASP A 71 0.14 21.03 1.16
N PHE A 72 -0.15 22.06 0.33
CA PHE A 72 -0.57 21.89 -1.06
C PHE A 72 0.63 22.00 -1.99
N HIS A 73 0.82 20.98 -2.80
CA HIS A 73 1.92 20.87 -3.75
C HIS A 73 1.38 20.76 -5.17
N PHE A 74 2.08 21.36 -6.11
CA PHE A 74 1.73 21.33 -7.52
C PHE A 74 2.59 20.30 -8.22
N ILE A 75 1.99 19.46 -9.03
CA ILE A 75 2.63 18.33 -9.67
C ILE A 75 1.88 17.96 -10.96
N ASP A 76 2.58 17.42 -11.94
CA ASP A 76 2.00 16.87 -13.17
C ASP A 76 2.11 15.34 -13.09
N PHE A 77 1.07 14.68 -12.53
CA PHE A 77 1.09 13.25 -12.25
C PHE A 77 1.06 12.37 -13.49
N ASP A 78 0.34 12.80 -14.51
CA ASP A 78 0.13 12.04 -15.74
C ASP A 78 0.96 12.55 -16.91
N ARG A 79 1.83 13.55 -16.66
CA ARG A 79 2.72 14.17 -17.64
C ARG A 79 2.01 14.71 -18.89
N ASN A 80 0.79 15.18 -18.70
CA ASN A 80 0.01 15.79 -19.78
C ASN A 80 0.32 17.28 -19.98
N GLY A 81 1.21 17.86 -19.18
CA GLY A 81 1.59 19.27 -19.17
C GLY A 81 0.59 20.16 -18.43
N ILE A 82 -0.38 19.59 -17.73
CA ILE A 82 -1.36 20.29 -16.90
C ILE A 82 -1.03 20.03 -15.43
N ILE A 83 -1.11 21.08 -14.62
CA ILE A 83 -0.71 20.99 -13.23
C ILE A 83 -1.89 20.44 -12.40
N ASP A 84 -1.63 19.34 -11.73
CA ASP A 84 -2.47 18.72 -10.72
C ASP A 84 -2.12 19.23 -9.32
N ILE A 85 -2.90 18.87 -8.33
CA ILE A 85 -2.68 19.29 -6.93
C ILE A 85 -2.61 18.06 -6.03
N LEU A 86 -1.58 18.04 -5.20
CA LEU A 86 -1.42 17.12 -4.07
C LEU A 86 -1.55 17.91 -2.77
N PHE A 87 -2.42 17.51 -1.88
CA PHE A 87 -2.40 17.90 -0.48
C PHE A 87 -1.82 16.77 0.36
N GLN A 88 -0.80 17.06 1.15
CA GLN A 88 -0.26 16.16 2.15
C GLN A 88 -0.10 16.94 3.44
N GLY A 89 -1.05 16.80 4.34
CA GLY A 89 -1.09 17.60 5.55
C GLY A 89 -2.08 17.11 6.59
N ASN A 90 -2.26 17.92 7.62
CA ASN A 90 -3.12 17.61 8.74
C ASN A 90 -4.49 18.28 8.59
N ILE A 91 -5.55 17.49 8.71
CA ILE A 91 -6.93 17.97 8.79
C ILE A 91 -7.48 17.56 10.17
N ASN A 92 -7.55 18.52 11.08
CA ASN A 92 -8.05 18.37 12.45
C ASN A 92 -7.45 17.16 13.19
N GLY A 93 -6.10 17.05 13.22
CA GLY A 93 -5.39 16.00 13.94
C GLY A 93 -5.21 14.67 13.19
N SER A 94 -5.73 14.56 11.97
CA SER A 94 -5.51 13.40 11.11
C SER A 94 -4.70 13.79 9.88
N GLU A 95 -3.69 13.00 9.54
CA GLU A 95 -2.94 13.16 8.29
C GLU A 95 -3.78 12.68 7.12
N TYR A 96 -3.72 13.41 6.00
CA TYR A 96 -4.42 13.09 4.75
C TYR A 96 -3.49 13.27 3.56
N VAL A 97 -3.70 12.41 2.57
CA VAL A 97 -3.20 12.55 1.21
C VAL A 97 -4.40 12.66 0.29
N LEU A 98 -4.51 13.81 -0.38
CA LEU A 98 -5.57 14.09 -1.35
C LEU A 98 -4.91 14.48 -2.66
N ILE A 99 -5.41 13.94 -3.78
CA ILE A 99 -4.92 14.30 -5.11
C ILE A 99 -6.09 14.73 -5.97
N TRP A 100 -5.97 15.92 -6.55
CA TRP A 100 -6.90 16.43 -7.54
C TRP A 100 -6.25 16.42 -8.92
N HIS A 101 -6.87 15.71 -9.83
CA HIS A 101 -6.55 15.77 -11.25
C HIS A 101 -7.20 16.97 -11.91
N ASN A 102 -6.45 17.71 -12.72
CA ASN A 102 -6.90 18.87 -13.46
C ASN A 102 -7.15 18.52 -14.92
N ASN A 103 -8.39 18.56 -15.35
CA ASN A 103 -8.76 18.32 -16.76
C ASN A 103 -8.81 19.59 -17.62
N ARG A 104 -8.17 20.70 -17.18
CA ARG A 104 -8.19 22.06 -17.70
C ARG A 104 -9.40 22.91 -17.34
N THR A 105 -10.55 22.30 -17.14
CA THR A 105 -11.79 23.01 -16.79
C THR A 105 -12.07 22.95 -15.30
N ASP A 106 -11.74 21.83 -14.64
CA ASP A 106 -12.05 21.62 -13.23
C ASP A 106 -11.06 20.67 -12.57
N TYR A 107 -11.13 20.59 -11.24
CA TYR A 107 -10.35 19.70 -10.39
C TYR A 107 -11.22 18.55 -9.86
N TYR A 108 -10.80 17.32 -10.11
CA TYR A 108 -11.47 16.11 -9.63
C TYR A 108 -10.63 15.43 -8.56
N LEU A 109 -11.21 15.18 -7.40
CA LEU A 109 -10.55 14.41 -6.35
C LEU A 109 -10.45 12.95 -6.79
N VAL A 110 -9.23 12.47 -7.04
CA VAL A 110 -8.96 11.11 -7.55
C VAL A 110 -8.33 10.20 -6.50
N VAL A 111 -7.71 10.76 -5.47
CA VAL A 111 -7.17 10.03 -4.33
C VAL A 111 -7.60 10.72 -3.05
N GLN A 112 -8.11 9.92 -2.11
CA GLN A 112 -8.44 10.33 -0.75
C GLN A 112 -8.02 9.22 0.21
N GLU A 113 -6.92 9.43 0.92
CA GLU A 113 -6.44 8.48 1.92
C GLU A 113 -6.01 9.19 3.21
N LYS A 114 -6.17 8.50 4.33
CA LYS A 114 -5.56 8.92 5.59
C LYS A 114 -4.13 8.42 5.66
N GLY A 115 -3.22 9.27 6.13
CA GLY A 115 -1.80 8.94 6.27
C GLY A 115 -0.91 9.89 5.49
N HIS A 116 0.31 9.45 5.18
CA HIS A 116 1.30 10.20 4.43
C HIS A 116 1.89 9.35 3.30
N ILE A 117 2.40 9.99 2.27
CA ILE A 117 3.12 9.29 1.21
C ILE A 117 4.42 8.77 1.81
N TYR A 118 4.56 7.45 1.80
CA TYR A 118 5.72 6.75 2.33
C TYR A 118 6.78 6.53 1.25
N GLN A 119 6.31 6.30 0.04
CA GLN A 119 7.15 6.04 -1.13
C GLN A 119 6.50 6.57 -2.38
N SER A 120 7.35 6.96 -3.32
CA SER A 120 6.94 7.34 -4.65
C SER A 120 8.01 6.94 -5.65
N ASN A 121 7.61 6.42 -6.78
CA ASN A 121 8.53 5.99 -7.84
C ASN A 121 7.90 6.22 -9.21
N LEU A 122 8.74 6.59 -10.19
CA LEU A 122 8.33 6.57 -11.58
C LEU A 122 8.63 5.18 -12.14
N CYS A 123 7.66 4.55 -12.77
CA CYS A 123 7.91 3.35 -13.56
C CYS A 123 8.93 3.68 -14.65
N GLN A 124 9.87 2.77 -14.94
CA GLN A 124 10.95 2.97 -15.90
C GLN A 124 10.47 3.35 -17.31
N ASN A 125 9.22 3.08 -17.65
CA ASN A 125 8.60 3.46 -18.92
C ASN A 125 7.97 4.86 -18.95
N GLU A 126 8.25 5.68 -17.94
CA GLU A 126 7.90 7.10 -17.86
C GLU A 126 6.40 7.47 -17.88
N GLN A 127 5.48 6.50 -17.92
CA GLN A 127 4.04 6.74 -18.07
C GLN A 127 3.21 6.37 -16.83
N ALA A 128 3.81 5.79 -15.84
CA ALA A 128 3.09 5.38 -14.62
C ALA A 128 3.76 5.94 -13.38
N LEU A 129 2.99 6.62 -12.56
CA LEU A 129 3.37 7.03 -11.22
C LEU A 129 2.91 5.98 -10.24
N ILE A 130 3.85 5.44 -9.45
CA ILE A 130 3.58 4.52 -8.36
C ILE A 130 3.90 5.24 -7.07
N PHE A 131 2.94 5.30 -6.14
CA PHE A 131 3.19 5.81 -4.80
C PHE A 131 2.44 4.98 -3.77
N SER A 132 2.91 5.01 -2.54
CA SER A 132 2.21 4.36 -1.44
C SER A 132 1.91 5.34 -0.32
N VAL A 133 0.70 5.25 0.22
CA VAL A 133 0.25 5.99 1.39
C VAL A 133 0.29 5.07 2.60
N TRP A 134 1.05 5.46 3.60
CA TRP A 134 1.14 4.76 4.85
C TRP A 134 0.25 5.40 5.90
N GLN A 135 -0.68 4.63 6.43
CA GLN A 135 -1.50 5.01 7.56
C GLN A 135 -1.00 4.29 8.81
N ASN A 136 -0.53 5.06 9.78
CA ASN A 136 -0.17 4.52 11.08
C ASN A 136 -1.40 3.99 11.82
N ALA A 137 -1.20 2.92 12.57
CA ALA A 137 -2.22 2.45 13.49
C ALA A 137 -2.53 3.53 14.54
N CYS A 138 -3.80 3.92 14.62
CA CYS A 138 -4.29 4.91 15.58
C CYS A 138 -5.25 4.27 16.58
N CYS A 139 -5.39 4.90 17.75
CA CYS A 139 -6.50 4.67 18.68
C CYS A 139 -6.64 3.21 19.18
N GLY A 140 -5.54 2.57 19.52
CA GLY A 140 -5.50 1.19 20.00
C GLY A 140 -5.55 0.13 18.90
N ARG A 141 -5.58 0.52 17.64
CA ARG A 141 -5.42 -0.39 16.49
C ARG A 141 -3.96 -0.76 16.33
N ASN A 142 -3.70 -2.01 16.03
CA ASN A 142 -2.34 -2.54 15.88
C ASN A 142 -1.98 -2.80 14.41
N ILE A 143 -2.69 -2.22 13.46
CA ILE A 143 -2.49 -2.45 12.04
C ILE A 143 -2.15 -1.15 11.34
N CYS A 144 -1.04 -1.16 10.62
CA CYS A 144 -0.71 -0.16 9.62
C CYS A 144 -1.30 -0.58 8.29
N VAL A 145 -1.94 0.35 7.61
CA VAL A 145 -2.44 0.15 6.25
C VAL A 145 -1.47 0.83 5.31
N ASN A 146 -1.01 0.11 4.31
CA ASN A 146 -0.29 0.69 3.19
C ASN A 146 -1.14 0.53 1.94
N THR A 147 -1.55 1.64 1.35
CA THR A 147 -2.27 1.67 0.09
C THR A 147 -1.29 2.06 -1.00
N GLN A 148 -1.04 1.16 -1.94
CA GLN A 148 -0.23 1.43 -3.12
C GLN A 148 -1.15 1.82 -4.26
N TYR A 149 -0.80 2.89 -4.93
CA TYR A 149 -1.47 3.43 -6.10
C TYR A 149 -0.59 3.32 -7.32
N ASP A 150 -1.13 2.71 -8.37
CA ASP A 150 -0.52 2.64 -9.68
C ASP A 150 -1.31 3.54 -10.64
N CYS A 151 -0.66 4.55 -11.22
CA CYS A 151 -1.27 5.40 -12.23
C CYS A 151 -1.27 4.68 -13.58
N ILE A 152 -2.44 4.56 -14.18
CA ILE A 152 -2.58 4.05 -15.54
C ILE A 152 -3.04 5.21 -16.43
N CYS A 153 -2.13 5.72 -17.25
CA CYS A 153 -2.46 6.71 -18.27
C CYS A 153 -2.97 6.00 -19.53
N THR A 154 -4.24 6.17 -19.85
CA THR A 154 -4.82 5.70 -21.10
C THR A 154 -5.08 6.89 -22.04
N ASN A 155 -4.40 6.90 -23.18
CA ASN A 155 -4.67 7.82 -24.33
C ASN A 155 -4.66 9.32 -24.01
N ASN A 156 -3.75 9.82 -23.19
CA ASN A 156 -3.55 11.25 -22.87
C ASN A 156 -4.80 12.02 -22.35
N THR A 157 -5.90 11.35 -22.09
CA THR A 157 -7.17 12.00 -21.68
C THR A 157 -7.83 11.36 -20.46
N SER A 158 -7.38 10.19 -20.05
CA SER A 158 -7.97 9.45 -18.94
C SER A 158 -6.90 9.05 -17.94
N PHE A 159 -7.14 9.40 -16.72
CA PHE A 159 -6.27 9.20 -15.60
C PHE A 159 -6.97 8.28 -14.59
N PHE A 160 -6.38 7.13 -14.32
CA PHE A 160 -6.92 6.17 -13.38
C PHE A 160 -5.85 5.72 -12.41
N TYR A 161 -6.22 5.62 -11.13
CA TYR A 161 -5.43 4.90 -10.15
C TYR A 161 -6.08 3.58 -9.81
N THR A 162 -5.29 2.53 -9.84
CA THR A 162 -5.64 1.28 -9.17
C THR A 162 -4.98 1.26 -7.81
N ALA A 163 -5.71 0.84 -6.79
CA ALA A 163 -5.20 0.74 -5.43
C ALA A 163 -5.15 -0.71 -4.97
N SER A 164 -4.04 -1.11 -4.37
CA SER A 164 -3.95 -2.33 -3.58
C SER A 164 -3.66 -1.99 -2.12
N LYS A 165 -4.33 -2.65 -1.17
CA LYS A 165 -4.12 -2.42 0.27
C LYS A 165 -3.32 -3.55 0.88
N SER A 166 -2.28 -3.19 1.61
CA SER A 166 -1.43 -4.13 2.33
C SER A 166 -1.53 -3.86 3.82
N LEU A 167 -1.79 -4.91 4.59
CA LEU A 167 -2.00 -4.83 6.02
C LEU A 167 -0.80 -5.41 6.75
N ILE A 168 -0.17 -4.57 7.58
CA ILE A 168 0.99 -4.96 8.38
C ILE A 168 0.67 -4.72 9.85
N TYR A 169 0.78 -5.75 10.66
CA TYR A 169 0.65 -5.60 12.09
C TYR A 169 1.83 -4.78 12.65
N ARG A 170 1.55 -3.77 13.49
CA ARG A 170 2.53 -2.81 14.02
C ARG A 170 3.76 -3.46 14.69
N GLY A 171 3.59 -4.64 15.26
CA GLY A 171 4.67 -5.42 15.88
C GLY A 171 5.37 -6.38 14.95
N THR A 172 5.07 -6.36 13.66
CA THR A 172 5.73 -7.25 12.69
C THR A 172 7.18 -6.82 12.50
N PHE A 173 8.09 -7.78 12.66
CA PHE A 173 9.49 -7.59 12.33
C PHE A 173 9.63 -7.48 10.81
N LEU A 174 10.09 -6.34 10.33
CA LEU A 174 10.29 -6.12 8.90
C LEU A 174 11.68 -6.62 8.47
N PRO A 175 11.81 -7.23 7.29
CA PRO A 175 13.09 -7.73 6.80
C PRO A 175 14.06 -6.57 6.51
N GLY A 176 15.31 -6.73 6.88
CA GLY A 176 16.36 -5.74 6.58
C GLY A 176 16.81 -5.75 5.11
N LYS A 177 16.54 -6.85 4.38
CA LYS A 177 16.90 -7.02 2.98
C LYS A 177 15.86 -7.87 2.27
N LEU A 178 15.53 -7.48 1.05
CA LEU A 178 14.63 -8.24 0.18
C LEU A 178 15.42 -9.14 -0.77
N ILE A 179 14.78 -10.23 -1.18
CA ILE A 179 15.29 -11.06 -2.28
C ILE A 179 15.14 -10.30 -3.61
N SER A 180 16.04 -10.57 -4.55
CA SER A 180 16.07 -9.88 -5.85
C SER A 180 14.87 -10.19 -6.74
N ARG A 181 14.24 -11.35 -6.53
CA ARG A 181 13.07 -11.80 -7.29
C ARG A 181 12.05 -12.38 -6.33
N PRO A 182 10.91 -11.70 -6.09
CA PRO A 182 9.82 -12.30 -5.35
C PRO A 182 9.37 -13.60 -5.98
N THR A 183 9.20 -14.64 -5.16
CA THR A 183 8.90 -15.99 -5.61
C THR A 183 7.51 -16.39 -5.14
N ALA A 184 6.71 -16.92 -6.04
CA ALA A 184 5.39 -17.46 -5.70
C ALA A 184 5.53 -18.77 -4.93
N PHE A 185 4.58 -19.05 -4.06
CA PHE A 185 4.52 -20.27 -3.27
C PHE A 185 3.08 -20.67 -2.95
N HIS A 186 2.92 -21.93 -2.55
CA HIS A 186 1.72 -22.41 -1.87
C HIS A 186 2.11 -23.15 -0.57
N LEU A 187 1.13 -23.34 0.32
CA LEU A 187 1.31 -24.05 1.57
C LEU A 187 1.10 -25.55 1.36
N ASP A 188 2.01 -26.39 1.87
CA ASP A 188 1.88 -27.85 1.85
C ASP A 188 0.80 -28.35 2.84
N GLY A 189 0.65 -27.64 3.95
CA GLY A 189 -0.30 -27.93 5.01
C GLY A 189 -0.95 -26.67 5.58
N ILE A 190 -1.35 -26.73 6.85
CA ILE A 190 -1.79 -25.53 7.56
C ILE A 190 -0.57 -24.65 7.82
N GLY A 191 -0.60 -23.41 7.35
CA GLY A 191 0.46 -22.42 7.57
C GLY A 191 0.08 -21.36 8.58
N TYR A 192 1.06 -20.88 9.33
CA TYR A 192 0.89 -19.86 10.37
C TYR A 192 1.63 -18.58 9.99
N LEU A 193 0.89 -17.57 9.59
CA LEU A 193 1.45 -16.24 9.39
C LEU A 193 1.74 -15.59 10.75
N ARG A 194 2.97 -15.13 10.98
CA ARG A 194 3.46 -14.63 12.27
C ARG A 194 4.05 -13.23 12.17
N THR A 195 4.09 -12.52 13.29
CA THR A 195 4.73 -11.19 13.38
C THR A 195 6.25 -11.27 13.40
N GLN A 196 6.82 -12.41 13.79
CA GLN A 196 8.26 -12.60 14.01
C GLN A 196 8.71 -13.91 13.38
N PRO A 197 9.98 -14.03 12.93
CA PRO A 197 10.53 -15.25 12.36
C PRO A 197 10.92 -16.28 13.44
N TYR A 198 9.98 -16.61 14.32
CA TYR A 198 10.08 -17.70 15.29
C TYR A 198 8.69 -18.13 15.76
N VAL A 199 8.59 -19.31 16.34
CA VAL A 199 7.34 -19.83 16.90
C VAL A 199 7.17 -19.32 18.36
N ASP A 200 6.11 -18.56 18.57
CA ASP A 200 5.58 -18.27 19.90
C ASP A 200 4.08 -18.61 19.87
N ASP A 201 3.74 -19.73 20.45
CA ASP A 201 2.35 -20.19 20.57
C ASP A 201 1.80 -19.97 22.00
N SER A 202 2.46 -19.15 22.80
CA SER A 202 2.00 -18.81 24.13
C SER A 202 0.64 -18.08 24.04
N LYS A 203 -0.32 -18.52 24.85
CA LYS A 203 -1.60 -17.82 25.02
C LYS A 203 -1.34 -16.54 25.79
N LYS A 204 -1.50 -15.39 25.16
CA LYS A 204 -1.53 -14.11 25.87
C LYS A 204 -2.97 -13.85 26.30
N ASN A 205 -3.20 -13.76 27.59
CA ASN A 205 -4.49 -13.38 28.17
C ASN A 205 -4.79 -11.91 27.84
N GLY A 206 -5.53 -11.69 26.77
CA GLY A 206 -6.18 -10.43 26.48
C GLY A 206 -7.69 -10.59 26.65
N SER A 207 -8.39 -9.57 27.06
CA SER A 207 -9.83 -9.59 27.31
C SER A 207 -10.56 -10.21 26.10
N ASN A 208 -11.14 -11.38 26.29
CA ASN A 208 -12.05 -12.12 25.43
C ASN A 208 -11.50 -13.00 24.29
N TYR A 209 -10.20 -13.00 23.96
CA TYR A 209 -9.69 -13.81 22.84
C TYR A 209 -8.40 -14.54 23.18
N ALA A 210 -8.35 -15.83 22.85
CA ALA A 210 -7.14 -16.64 23.01
C ALA A 210 -6.19 -16.34 21.84
N TRP A 211 -5.20 -15.50 22.07
CA TRP A 211 -4.14 -15.24 21.11
C TRP A 211 -3.11 -16.38 21.10
N LEU A 212 -2.77 -16.87 19.92
CA LEU A 212 -1.64 -17.78 19.76
C LEU A 212 -0.36 -16.96 19.59
N GLY A 213 0.21 -16.50 20.70
CA GLY A 213 1.50 -15.84 20.76
C GLY A 213 1.72 -14.76 19.70
N ASN A 214 2.61 -15.02 18.75
CA ASN A 214 2.94 -14.11 17.64
C ASN A 214 2.18 -14.43 16.32
N THR A 215 1.19 -15.33 16.34
CA THR A 215 0.41 -15.68 15.14
C THR A 215 -0.51 -14.54 14.73
N LEU A 216 -0.50 -14.19 13.45
CA LEU A 216 -1.41 -13.23 12.81
C LEU A 216 -2.61 -13.92 12.19
N GLY A 217 -2.43 -15.09 11.61
CA GLY A 217 -3.49 -15.85 10.97
C GLY A 217 -3.08 -17.28 10.67
N MET A 218 -4.07 -18.12 10.44
CA MET A 218 -3.90 -19.50 9.98
C MET A 218 -4.50 -19.61 8.58
N TYR A 219 -3.80 -20.30 7.71
CA TYR A 219 -4.18 -20.53 6.32
C TYR A 219 -4.32 -22.02 6.04
N ALA A 220 -5.30 -22.36 5.21
CA ALA A 220 -5.52 -23.74 4.78
C ALA A 220 -4.40 -24.23 3.85
N PRO A 221 -4.25 -25.56 3.67
CA PRO A 221 -3.41 -26.12 2.62
C PRO A 221 -3.75 -25.50 1.24
N ASN A 222 -2.74 -25.38 0.40
CA ASN A 222 -2.81 -24.73 -0.93
C ASN A 222 -3.12 -23.22 -0.92
N ALA A 223 -3.15 -22.56 0.24
CA ALA A 223 -3.15 -21.10 0.26
C ALA A 223 -1.86 -20.58 -0.36
N THR A 224 -1.98 -19.55 -1.21
CA THR A 224 -0.87 -19.03 -2.00
C THR A 224 -0.36 -17.69 -1.49
N GLY A 225 0.85 -17.35 -1.85
CA GLY A 225 1.44 -16.07 -1.53
C GLY A 225 2.71 -15.78 -2.35
N THR A 226 3.41 -14.73 -1.93
CA THR A 226 4.67 -14.31 -2.56
C THR A 226 5.70 -14.07 -1.46
N ILE A 227 6.90 -14.64 -1.63
CA ILE A 227 8.05 -14.46 -0.75
C ILE A 227 8.79 -13.19 -1.16
N TYR A 228 9.14 -12.35 -0.19
CA TYR A 228 9.89 -11.11 -0.37
C TYR A 228 11.24 -11.09 0.32
N ALA A 229 11.42 -11.87 1.39
CA ALA A 229 12.68 -11.97 2.10
C ALA A 229 12.80 -13.31 2.80
N GLU A 230 14.02 -13.63 3.18
CA GLU A 230 14.36 -14.80 3.98
C GLU A 230 15.24 -14.40 5.17
N THR A 231 15.14 -15.15 6.26
CA THR A 231 16.02 -15.03 7.42
C THR A 231 16.12 -16.37 8.14
N GLN A 232 17.09 -16.48 9.06
CA GLN A 232 17.18 -17.61 9.99
C GLN A 232 16.88 -17.13 11.41
N ASP A 233 16.19 -17.98 12.18
CA ASP A 233 16.04 -17.78 13.61
C ASP A 233 17.32 -18.23 14.37
N GLU A 234 17.37 -17.99 15.68
CA GLU A 234 18.51 -18.37 16.53
C GLU A 234 18.77 -19.87 16.56
N LYS A 235 17.83 -20.70 16.14
CA LYS A 235 17.94 -22.17 16.07
C LYS A 235 18.36 -22.66 14.68
N GLY A 236 18.58 -21.74 13.73
CA GLY A 236 18.94 -22.04 12.35
C GLY A 236 17.77 -22.44 11.45
N ASN A 237 16.51 -22.31 11.89
CA ASN A 237 15.38 -22.54 11.01
C ASN A 237 15.23 -21.39 10.03
N PHE A 238 14.91 -21.69 8.78
CA PHE A 238 14.61 -20.69 7.76
C PHE A 238 13.16 -20.20 7.87
N TRP A 239 12.99 -18.90 7.61
CA TRP A 239 11.73 -18.18 7.63
C TRP A 239 11.63 -17.28 6.41
N TYR A 240 10.43 -17.24 5.81
CA TYR A 240 10.11 -16.37 4.70
C TYR A 240 9.21 -15.22 5.14
N PHE A 241 9.59 -14.00 4.78
CA PHE A 241 8.68 -12.86 4.86
C PHE A 241 7.81 -12.85 3.61
N VAL A 242 6.52 -12.99 3.80
CA VAL A 242 5.58 -13.25 2.72
C VAL A 242 4.43 -12.25 2.70
N ARG A 243 3.86 -12.07 1.52
CA ARG A 243 2.53 -11.52 1.32
C ARG A 243 1.59 -12.66 0.99
N MET A 244 0.60 -12.91 1.84
CA MET A 244 -0.45 -13.88 1.54
C MET A 244 -1.42 -13.28 0.53
N ASN A 245 -1.81 -14.07 -0.46
CA ASN A 245 -2.88 -13.69 -1.35
C ASN A 245 -4.20 -13.69 -0.58
N ASN A 246 -5.05 -12.70 -0.85
CA ASN A 246 -6.39 -12.68 -0.24
C ASN A 246 -7.22 -13.81 -0.84
N THR A 247 -7.43 -14.85 -0.09
CA THR A 247 -8.16 -16.04 -0.54
C THR A 247 -9.20 -16.47 0.48
N SER A 248 -10.21 -17.17 0.00
CA SER A 248 -11.17 -17.93 0.81
C SER A 248 -10.53 -19.01 1.70
N ASN A 249 -9.22 -19.20 1.63
CA ASN A 249 -8.46 -20.23 2.32
C ASN A 249 -7.92 -19.80 3.70
N THR A 250 -8.33 -18.66 4.21
CA THR A 250 -7.98 -18.26 5.58
C THR A 250 -8.90 -18.99 6.56
N LEU A 251 -8.30 -19.78 7.44
CA LEU A 251 -9.02 -20.57 8.42
C LEU A 251 -9.39 -19.74 9.67
N ILE A 252 -8.45 -18.91 10.13
CA ILE A 252 -8.62 -18.07 11.31
C ILE A 252 -7.85 -16.77 11.09
N HIS A 253 -8.52 -15.65 11.26
CA HIS A 253 -7.88 -14.35 11.48
C HIS A 253 -7.79 -14.11 12.97
N SER A 254 -6.64 -13.62 13.42
CA SER A 254 -6.61 -13.02 14.75
C SER A 254 -7.44 -11.72 14.71
N ASP A 255 -8.11 -11.35 15.79
CA ASP A 255 -8.82 -10.06 15.90
C ASP A 255 -7.87 -8.85 15.85
N ARG A 256 -6.60 -9.10 15.63
CA ARG A 256 -5.59 -8.08 15.34
C ARG A 256 -5.81 -7.47 13.96
N PHE A 257 -6.53 -8.17 13.07
CA PHE A 257 -6.89 -7.65 11.77
C PHE A 257 -8.12 -6.75 11.87
N VAL A 258 -8.09 -5.71 11.07
CA VAL A 258 -9.16 -4.71 10.95
C VAL A 258 -10.51 -5.39 10.79
N HIS A 259 -11.53 -4.87 11.44
CA HIS A 259 -12.90 -5.26 11.16
C HIS A 259 -13.12 -5.18 9.65
N GLN A 260 -13.61 -6.26 9.06
CA GLN A 260 -13.87 -6.37 7.62
C GLN A 260 -14.71 -5.20 7.05
N ASN A 261 -15.45 -4.49 7.91
CA ASN A 261 -16.28 -3.35 7.56
C ASN A 261 -15.50 -2.07 7.21
N GLU A 262 -14.20 -2.01 7.46
CA GLU A 262 -13.36 -0.84 7.12
C GLU A 262 -12.62 -1.01 5.80
N ILE A 263 -12.72 -2.17 5.18
CA ILE A 263 -12.08 -2.50 3.91
C ILE A 263 -13.20 -2.73 2.92
N SER A 264 -13.48 -1.73 2.11
CA SER A 264 -14.57 -1.74 1.13
C SER A 264 -14.41 -2.82 0.04
N ASP A 265 -13.22 -3.38 -0.11
CA ASP A 265 -12.93 -4.45 -1.07
C ASP A 265 -11.94 -5.47 -0.46
N ALA A 266 -12.51 -6.53 0.16
CA ALA A 266 -11.74 -7.60 0.75
C ALA A 266 -10.82 -8.31 -0.26
N ASN A 267 -11.13 -8.25 -1.57
CA ASN A 267 -10.36 -8.90 -2.63
C ASN A 267 -9.04 -8.18 -2.96
N GLN A 268 -8.85 -6.96 -2.47
CA GLN A 268 -7.64 -6.17 -2.70
C GLN A 268 -6.77 -6.02 -1.45
N CYS A 269 -7.06 -6.76 -0.38
CA CYS A 269 -6.31 -6.69 0.87
C CYS A 269 -5.38 -7.89 1.04
N PHE A 270 -4.11 -7.58 1.27
CA PHE A 270 -3.05 -8.57 1.43
C PHE A 270 -2.43 -8.45 2.81
N TYR A 271 -2.13 -9.57 3.44
CA TYR A 271 -1.49 -9.62 4.75
C TYR A 271 -0.02 -9.99 4.62
N TYR A 272 0.85 -9.26 5.33
CA TYR A 272 2.28 -9.54 5.42
C TYR A 272 2.66 -10.12 6.77
N GLY A 273 3.64 -11.02 6.75
CA GLY A 273 4.21 -11.62 7.95
C GLY A 273 5.24 -12.69 7.62
N TRP A 274 5.61 -13.47 8.62
CA TRP A 274 6.59 -14.53 8.52
C TRP A 274 5.92 -15.90 8.52
N ILE A 275 6.37 -16.77 7.62
CA ILE A 275 6.00 -18.19 7.56
C ILE A 275 7.28 -19.02 7.61
N LYS A 276 7.22 -20.15 8.30
CA LYS A 276 8.34 -21.08 8.36
C LYS A 276 8.55 -21.75 7.00
N GLU A 277 9.80 -21.89 6.54
CA GLU A 277 10.15 -22.52 5.27
C GLU A 277 9.51 -23.92 5.12
N SER A 278 9.49 -24.70 6.19
CA SER A 278 8.92 -26.07 6.18
C SER A 278 7.41 -26.14 5.95
N GLU A 279 6.70 -25.02 5.92
CA GLU A 279 5.27 -24.91 5.62
C GLU A 279 5.02 -24.53 4.15
N VAL A 280 6.08 -24.26 3.37
CA VAL A 280 6.04 -23.62 2.05
C VAL A 280 6.56 -24.56 0.97
N VAL A 281 5.85 -24.62 -0.14
CA VAL A 281 6.31 -25.22 -1.40
C VAL A 281 6.48 -24.13 -2.44
N LEU A 282 7.66 -24.01 -3.03
CA LEU A 282 7.94 -23.01 -4.06
C LEU A 282 7.29 -23.42 -5.38
N ASP A 283 6.61 -22.46 -6.00
CA ASP A 283 6.06 -22.65 -7.35
C ASP A 283 7.17 -22.40 -8.38
N ASN A 284 7.51 -23.43 -9.16
CA ASN A 284 8.54 -23.39 -10.20
C ASN A 284 8.11 -22.63 -11.45
#